data_c1d3adcf75fe033e8cc8cf3774e70d3b
#
_entry.id   c1d3adcf75fe033e8cc8cf3774e70d3b
#
_cell.length_a   1.000
_cell.length_b   1.000
_cell.length_c   1.000
_cell.angle_alpha   90.00
_cell.angle_beta   90.00
_cell.angle_gamma   90.00
#
_symmetry.space_group_name_H-M   'P 1'
#
loop_
_entity.id
_entity.type
_entity.pdbx_description
1 polymer ?
#
loop_
_entity_poly.entity_id
_entity_poly.type
_entity_poly.pdbx_seq_one_letter_code
_entity_poly.pdbx_strand_id
1 'polypeptide(L)'
;MHGTKSQASASGPSRSISIRIARDPNDLMLVTAIRAAVYLAEQDCPIEEEFDGNDLVAAHFIGFVGSEPAGCLRVRFFGEFAKIERLAVRHQFRRSRVSFKLVQASVDYIKRKGFRKIYGQAQDRLVDFWAHFGAKPLGHNRKITFSDFSYTEMVLEIEPSADAITLDSDPYVIIRPEGDWDRPGVLDISSGRAVTSPLRTQ
;
A
#
# COMPACT_ATOMS: atom_id res chain seq x y z
N MET A 1 21.18 26.43 -48.63
CA MET A 1 21.69 25.49 -47.60
C MET A 1 20.91 25.71 -46.31
N HIS A 2 19.90 24.87 -46.09
CA HIS A 2 19.07 24.92 -44.87
C HIS A 2 19.53 23.78 -43.96
N GLY A 3 20.16 24.14 -42.87
CA GLY A 3 20.58 23.20 -41.82
C GLY A 3 19.43 22.90 -40.89
N THR A 4 18.88 21.69 -41.00
CA THR A 4 17.90 21.13 -40.05
C THR A 4 18.61 20.78 -38.75
N LYS A 5 18.36 21.56 -37.66
CA LYS A 5 18.78 21.20 -36.31
C LYS A 5 17.82 20.10 -35.80
N SER A 6 18.31 18.89 -35.70
CA SER A 6 17.69 17.79 -34.97
C SER A 6 17.67 18.16 -33.50
N GLN A 7 16.49 18.35 -32.93
CA GLN A 7 16.29 18.45 -31.46
C GLN A 7 16.36 17.02 -30.88
N ALA A 8 17.49 16.70 -30.26
CA ALA A 8 17.61 15.53 -29.42
C ALA A 8 16.69 15.72 -28.20
N SER A 9 15.67 14.91 -28.07
CA SER A 9 14.85 14.83 -26.86
C SER A 9 15.71 14.28 -25.70
N ALA A 10 16.14 15.15 -24.82
CA ALA A 10 16.78 14.77 -23.58
C ALA A 10 15.74 14.01 -22.72
N SER A 11 15.81 12.70 -22.67
CA SER A 11 15.15 11.90 -21.65
C SER A 11 15.78 12.27 -20.32
N GLY A 12 15.06 13.04 -19.49
CA GLY A 12 15.49 13.36 -18.13
C GLY A 12 15.71 12.07 -17.32
N PRO A 13 16.57 12.10 -16.30
CA PRO A 13 16.90 10.93 -15.50
C PRO A 13 15.61 10.28 -14.98
N SER A 14 15.48 8.97 -15.20
CA SER A 14 14.36 8.17 -14.67
C SER A 14 14.30 8.36 -13.16
N ARG A 15 13.27 9.06 -12.68
CA ARG A 15 13.08 9.26 -11.22
C ARG A 15 12.79 7.91 -10.58
N SER A 16 13.60 7.52 -9.61
CA SER A 16 13.42 6.27 -8.86
C SER A 16 12.04 6.22 -8.19
N ILE A 17 11.45 5.03 -8.15
CA ILE A 17 10.20 4.78 -7.43
C ILE A 17 10.54 4.04 -6.14
N SER A 18 10.08 4.55 -5.00
CA SER A 18 10.18 3.89 -3.70
C SER A 18 8.80 3.78 -3.05
N ILE A 19 8.62 2.71 -2.27
CA ILE A 19 7.39 2.45 -1.51
C ILE A 19 7.78 2.31 -0.04
N ARG A 20 6.99 2.88 0.85
CA ARG A 20 7.10 2.65 2.29
C ARG A 20 5.74 2.51 2.95
N ILE A 21 5.71 1.89 4.11
CA ILE A 21 4.53 1.82 4.97
C ILE A 21 4.49 3.09 5.82
N ALA A 22 3.31 3.67 5.96
CA ALA A 22 3.07 4.80 6.85
C ALA A 22 3.20 4.34 8.32
N ARG A 23 3.90 5.14 9.15
CA ARG A 23 4.23 4.76 10.53
C ARG A 23 3.92 5.84 11.57
N ASP A 24 3.73 7.06 11.14
CA ASP A 24 3.52 8.20 12.00
C ASP A 24 2.39 9.10 11.48
N PRO A 25 1.93 10.07 12.26
CA PRO A 25 0.89 11.00 11.82
C PRO A 25 1.25 11.80 10.57
N ASN A 26 2.52 12.12 10.32
CA ASN A 26 2.92 12.85 9.11
C ASN A 26 2.72 11.99 7.88
N ASP A 27 3.02 10.70 7.97
CA ASP A 27 2.75 9.75 6.90
C ASP A 27 1.25 9.64 6.59
N LEU A 28 0.40 9.60 7.63
CA LEU A 28 -1.07 9.59 7.44
C LEU A 28 -1.56 10.90 6.80
N MET A 29 -0.96 12.05 7.14
CA MET A 29 -1.27 13.31 6.46
C MET A 29 -0.90 13.27 4.97
N LEU A 30 0.24 12.66 4.60
CA LEU A 30 0.60 12.47 3.19
C LEU A 30 -0.40 11.57 2.46
N VAL A 31 -0.81 10.46 3.08
CA VAL A 31 -1.85 9.57 2.54
C VAL A 31 -3.14 10.34 2.31
N THR A 32 -3.59 11.11 3.32
CA THR A 32 -4.80 11.92 3.25
C THR A 32 -4.72 12.96 2.14
N ALA A 33 -3.59 13.66 2.01
CA ALA A 33 -3.39 14.66 0.96
C ALA A 33 -3.43 14.05 -0.45
N ILE A 34 -2.83 12.86 -0.66
CA ILE A 34 -2.89 12.14 -1.93
C ILE A 34 -4.32 11.74 -2.26
N ARG A 35 -5.04 11.17 -1.28
CA ARG A 35 -6.43 10.73 -1.44
C ARG A 35 -7.38 11.89 -1.71
N ALA A 36 -7.23 12.99 -0.97
CA ALA A 36 -8.01 14.21 -1.19
C ALA A 36 -7.79 14.77 -2.61
N ALA A 37 -6.55 14.82 -3.08
CA ALA A 37 -6.25 15.28 -4.44
C ALA A 37 -6.89 14.41 -5.53
N VAL A 38 -7.01 13.08 -5.29
CA VAL A 38 -7.55 12.15 -6.30
C VAL A 38 -9.06 11.95 -6.13
N TYR A 39 -9.52 11.64 -4.93
CA TYR A 39 -10.93 11.29 -4.73
C TYR A 39 -11.83 12.51 -4.59
N LEU A 40 -11.42 13.52 -3.80
CA LEU A 40 -12.25 14.71 -3.61
C LEU A 40 -12.10 15.69 -4.78
N ALA A 41 -10.85 16.01 -5.19
CA ALA A 41 -10.62 17.08 -6.17
C ALA A 41 -10.78 16.63 -7.63
N GLU A 42 -10.51 15.35 -7.97
CA GLU A 42 -10.62 14.87 -9.35
C GLU A 42 -11.90 14.03 -9.60
N GLN A 43 -12.45 13.36 -8.58
CA GLN A 43 -13.57 12.42 -8.74
C GLN A 43 -14.86 12.90 -8.05
N ASP A 44 -14.86 14.04 -7.38
CA ASP A 44 -16.00 14.59 -6.62
C ASP A 44 -16.64 13.58 -5.64
N CYS A 45 -15.80 12.68 -5.10
CA CYS A 45 -16.26 11.71 -4.10
C CYS A 45 -16.76 12.42 -2.85
N PRO A 46 -17.93 12.08 -2.30
CA PRO A 46 -18.39 12.63 -1.03
C PRO A 46 -17.38 12.41 0.09
N ILE A 47 -17.19 13.43 0.94
CA ILE A 47 -16.20 13.39 2.05
C ILE A 47 -16.45 12.18 2.97
N GLU A 48 -17.71 11.89 3.28
CA GLU A 48 -18.12 10.81 4.16
C GLU A 48 -17.83 9.42 3.56
N GLU A 49 -17.86 9.30 2.23
CA GLU A 49 -17.51 8.06 1.54
C GLU A 49 -16.00 7.86 1.44
N GLU A 50 -15.23 8.95 1.33
CA GLU A 50 -13.77 8.87 1.30
C GLU A 50 -13.19 8.63 2.68
N PHE A 51 -13.63 9.37 3.69
CA PHE A 51 -13.19 9.24 5.08
C PHE A 51 -14.13 8.32 5.88
N ASP A 52 -14.08 7.04 5.56
CA ASP A 52 -14.98 5.98 6.02
C ASP A 52 -14.67 5.47 7.45
N GLY A 53 -13.81 6.15 8.21
CA GLY A 53 -13.45 5.81 9.59
C GLY A 53 -12.49 4.62 9.76
N ASN A 54 -11.99 4.02 8.67
CA ASN A 54 -11.16 2.82 8.74
C ASN A 54 -9.65 3.09 8.69
N ASP A 55 -9.21 4.34 8.68
CA ASP A 55 -7.80 4.66 8.44
C ASP A 55 -6.89 4.28 9.61
N LEU A 56 -7.36 4.42 10.85
CA LEU A 56 -6.57 4.14 12.05
C LEU A 56 -6.34 2.64 12.31
N VAL A 57 -7.11 1.77 11.66
CA VAL A 57 -7.00 0.29 11.83
C VAL A 57 -6.43 -0.39 10.58
N ALA A 58 -5.84 0.38 9.69
CA ALA A 58 -5.35 -0.08 8.41
C ALA A 58 -3.83 0.13 8.25
N ALA A 59 -3.20 -0.68 7.42
CA ALA A 59 -1.86 -0.41 6.92
C ALA A 59 -1.93 0.45 5.66
N HIS A 60 -1.16 1.55 5.64
CA HIS A 60 -1.09 2.45 4.50
C HIS A 60 0.26 2.39 3.83
N PHE A 61 0.27 2.35 2.50
CA PHE A 61 1.46 2.39 1.68
C PHE A 61 1.55 3.74 0.97
N ILE A 62 2.72 4.33 0.94
CA ILE A 62 3.00 5.58 0.24
C ILE A 62 4.03 5.30 -0.84
N GLY A 63 3.71 5.65 -2.08
CA GLY A 63 4.61 5.57 -3.22
C GLY A 63 5.19 6.94 -3.56
N PHE A 64 6.50 6.98 -3.74
CA PHE A 64 7.24 8.17 -4.13
C PHE A 64 7.82 8.02 -5.54
N VAL A 65 7.89 9.13 -6.25
CA VAL A 65 8.64 9.26 -7.51
C VAL A 65 9.72 10.33 -7.28
N GLY A 66 10.95 9.91 -7.13
CA GLY A 66 11.99 10.74 -6.51
C GLY A 66 11.64 11.03 -5.05
N SER A 67 11.57 12.29 -4.67
CA SER A 67 11.15 12.75 -3.34
C SER A 67 9.65 13.08 -3.22
N GLU A 68 8.91 13.04 -4.35
CA GLU A 68 7.51 13.48 -4.37
C GLU A 68 6.56 12.34 -3.98
N PRO A 69 5.65 12.54 -3.00
CA PRO A 69 4.60 11.59 -2.70
C PRO A 69 3.62 11.53 -3.88
N ALA A 70 3.61 10.39 -4.55
CA ALA A 70 2.97 10.21 -5.86
C ALA A 70 1.67 9.42 -5.81
N GLY A 71 1.56 8.48 -4.88
CA GLY A 71 0.38 7.63 -4.73
C GLY A 71 0.33 6.94 -3.38
N CYS A 72 -0.80 6.33 -3.08
CA CYS A 72 -0.99 5.56 -1.85
C CYS A 72 -1.93 4.37 -2.08
N LEU A 73 -1.95 3.46 -1.11
CA LEU A 73 -2.80 2.29 -1.09
C LEU A 73 -3.07 1.92 0.37
N ARG A 74 -4.29 1.47 0.68
CA ARG A 74 -4.71 1.02 2.00
C ARG A 74 -4.92 -0.49 2.01
N VAL A 75 -4.47 -1.16 3.07
CA VAL A 75 -4.71 -2.59 3.32
C VAL A 75 -5.41 -2.73 4.66
N ARG A 76 -6.51 -3.48 4.68
CA ARG A 76 -7.19 -3.90 5.91
C ARG A 76 -7.13 -5.41 6.04
N PHE A 77 -7.16 -5.90 7.28
CA PHE A 77 -7.11 -7.33 7.58
C PHE A 77 -8.42 -7.80 8.18
N PHE A 78 -8.86 -8.96 7.72
CA PHE A 78 -10.01 -9.71 8.22
C PHE A 78 -9.52 -11.12 8.57
N GLY A 79 -10.31 -11.92 9.27
CA GLY A 79 -9.84 -13.21 9.78
C GLY A 79 -9.19 -14.12 8.73
N GLU A 80 -9.74 -14.20 7.51
CA GLU A 80 -9.28 -15.12 6.48
C GLU A 80 -8.66 -14.46 5.24
N PHE A 81 -8.78 -13.14 5.10
CA PHE A 81 -8.31 -12.41 3.93
C PHE A 81 -7.86 -10.99 4.26
N ALA A 82 -7.00 -10.45 3.44
CA ALA A 82 -6.68 -9.03 3.42
C ALA A 82 -7.51 -8.30 2.36
N LYS A 83 -7.88 -7.04 2.60
CA LYS A 83 -8.55 -6.19 1.62
C LYS A 83 -7.61 -5.10 1.16
N ILE A 84 -7.39 -5.02 -0.17
CA ILE A 84 -6.72 -3.89 -0.80
C ILE A 84 -7.78 -2.88 -1.25
N GLU A 85 -7.57 -1.62 -0.90
CA GLU A 85 -8.48 -0.53 -1.22
C GLU A 85 -7.76 0.82 -1.27
N ARG A 86 -8.46 1.89 -1.70
CA ARG A 86 -7.93 3.26 -1.72
C ARG A 86 -6.61 3.41 -2.48
N LEU A 87 -6.43 2.65 -3.59
CA LEU A 87 -5.31 2.88 -4.51
C LEU A 87 -5.53 4.21 -5.23
N ALA A 88 -4.74 5.20 -4.89
CA ALA A 88 -4.80 6.53 -5.48
C ALA A 88 -3.42 6.93 -6.03
N VAL A 89 -3.39 7.50 -7.23
CA VAL A 89 -2.18 8.05 -7.84
C VAL A 89 -2.48 9.43 -8.39
N ARG A 90 -1.74 10.44 -7.92
CA ARG A 90 -1.85 11.82 -8.38
C ARG A 90 -1.65 11.89 -9.89
N HIS A 91 -2.44 12.71 -10.55
CA HIS A 91 -2.55 12.76 -12.02
C HIS A 91 -1.19 12.79 -12.74
N GLN A 92 -0.26 13.65 -12.30
CA GLN A 92 1.05 13.80 -12.94
C GLN A 92 1.96 12.57 -12.83
N PHE A 93 1.63 11.59 -11.97
CA PHE A 93 2.44 10.38 -11.76
C PHE A 93 1.81 9.10 -12.32
N ARG A 94 0.64 9.16 -12.96
CA ARG A 94 -0.08 7.96 -13.46
C ARG A 94 0.69 7.15 -14.50
N ARG A 95 1.67 7.77 -15.18
CA ARG A 95 2.54 7.09 -16.17
C ARG A 95 3.85 6.57 -15.57
N SER A 96 4.08 6.72 -14.27
CA SER A 96 5.35 6.37 -13.61
C SER A 96 5.45 4.92 -13.16
N ARG A 97 4.41 4.10 -13.28
CA ARG A 97 4.30 2.73 -12.75
C ARG A 97 4.26 2.65 -11.21
N VAL A 98 4.09 3.75 -10.50
CA VAL A 98 4.01 3.75 -9.03
C VAL A 98 2.82 2.92 -8.52
N SER A 99 1.70 2.87 -9.25
CA SER A 99 0.55 2.00 -8.91
C SER A 99 0.93 0.52 -8.87
N PHE A 100 1.69 0.05 -9.86
CA PHE A 100 2.16 -1.34 -9.90
C PHE A 100 3.07 -1.66 -8.71
N LYS A 101 3.98 -0.73 -8.37
CA LYS A 101 4.88 -0.89 -7.22
C LYS A 101 4.13 -0.87 -5.89
N LEU A 102 3.09 -0.04 -5.76
CA LEU A 102 2.22 -0.01 -4.57
C LEU A 102 1.49 -1.34 -4.39
N VAL A 103 0.87 -1.87 -5.45
CA VAL A 103 0.19 -3.16 -5.40
C VAL A 103 1.19 -4.29 -5.09
N GLN A 104 2.34 -4.33 -5.76
CA GLN A 104 3.35 -5.37 -5.50
C GLN A 104 3.81 -5.34 -4.04
N ALA A 105 4.18 -4.17 -3.51
CA ALA A 105 4.62 -4.02 -2.13
C ALA A 105 3.54 -4.43 -1.12
N SER A 106 2.27 -4.11 -1.40
CA SER A 106 1.16 -4.52 -0.54
C SER A 106 0.90 -6.03 -0.59
N VAL A 107 1.03 -6.66 -1.75
CA VAL A 107 0.91 -8.12 -1.91
C VAL A 107 2.03 -8.83 -1.15
N ASP A 108 3.29 -8.37 -1.28
CA ASP A 108 4.44 -8.94 -0.58
C ASP A 108 4.27 -8.83 0.95
N TYR A 109 3.79 -7.68 1.43
CA TYR A 109 3.48 -7.47 2.84
C TYR A 109 2.36 -8.42 3.33
N ILE A 110 1.29 -8.61 2.55
CA ILE A 110 0.19 -9.51 2.88
C ILE A 110 0.67 -10.97 2.93
N LYS A 111 1.54 -11.37 1.97
CA LYS A 111 2.19 -12.70 1.97
C LYS A 111 3.06 -12.91 3.20
N ARG A 112 3.81 -11.88 3.62
CA ARG A 112 4.65 -11.92 4.82
C ARG A 112 3.83 -12.09 6.10
N LYS A 113 2.60 -11.58 6.13
CA LYS A 113 1.63 -11.78 7.22
C LYS A 113 0.90 -13.13 7.17
N GLY A 114 1.20 -14.00 6.20
CA GLY A 114 0.66 -15.34 6.12
C GLY A 114 -0.72 -15.48 5.47
N PHE A 115 -1.27 -14.41 4.88
CA PHE A 115 -2.57 -14.49 4.21
C PHE A 115 -2.47 -15.20 2.86
N ARG A 116 -3.57 -15.89 2.51
CA ARG A 116 -3.71 -16.63 1.24
C ARG A 116 -4.68 -15.98 0.26
N LYS A 117 -5.47 -15.01 0.70
CA LYS A 117 -6.48 -14.35 -0.12
C LYS A 117 -6.44 -12.84 0.04
N ILE A 118 -6.54 -12.17 -1.08
CA ILE A 118 -6.70 -10.72 -1.13
C ILE A 118 -8.02 -10.43 -1.82
N TYR A 119 -8.86 -9.64 -1.15
CA TYR A 119 -10.11 -9.13 -1.67
C TYR A 119 -9.95 -7.68 -2.08
N GLY A 120 -10.65 -7.27 -3.12
CA GLY A 120 -10.74 -5.88 -3.55
C GLY A 120 -12.04 -5.61 -4.30
N GLN A 121 -12.37 -4.34 -4.42
CA GLN A 121 -13.48 -3.85 -5.24
C GLN A 121 -12.88 -2.95 -6.31
N ALA A 122 -12.86 -3.44 -7.54
CA ALA A 122 -12.34 -2.71 -8.69
C ALA A 122 -13.46 -1.92 -9.35
N GLN A 123 -13.26 -0.62 -9.61
CA GLN A 123 -14.12 0.07 -10.58
C GLN A 123 -14.13 -0.75 -11.87
N ASP A 124 -15.28 -0.92 -12.51
CA ASP A 124 -15.44 -1.81 -13.67
C ASP A 124 -14.42 -1.54 -14.78
N ARG A 125 -14.05 -0.28 -14.99
CA ARG A 125 -13.00 0.13 -15.95
C ARG A 125 -11.58 -0.28 -15.55
N LEU A 126 -11.36 -0.75 -14.32
CA LEU A 126 -10.06 -1.14 -13.78
C LEU A 126 -9.94 -2.65 -13.51
N VAL A 127 -10.91 -3.44 -13.91
CA VAL A 127 -10.89 -4.91 -13.75
C VAL A 127 -9.64 -5.49 -14.41
N ASP A 128 -9.31 -5.08 -15.64
CA ASP A 128 -8.11 -5.56 -16.36
C ASP A 128 -6.79 -5.17 -15.66
N PHE A 129 -6.75 -4.00 -15.01
CA PHE A 129 -5.59 -3.62 -14.21
C PHE A 129 -5.34 -4.62 -13.06
N TRP A 130 -6.40 -5.02 -12.35
CA TRP A 130 -6.30 -5.99 -11.26
C TRP A 130 -6.06 -7.41 -11.78
N ALA A 131 -6.65 -7.78 -12.92
CA ALA A 131 -6.40 -9.06 -13.58
C ALA A 131 -4.92 -9.23 -13.97
N HIS A 132 -4.19 -8.15 -14.26
CA HIS A 132 -2.74 -8.19 -14.50
C HIS A 132 -1.94 -8.76 -13.31
N PHE A 133 -2.44 -8.62 -12.08
CA PHE A 133 -1.84 -9.22 -10.88
C PHE A 133 -2.38 -10.63 -10.58
N GLY A 134 -3.26 -11.14 -11.42
CA GLY A 134 -3.89 -12.47 -11.23
C GLY A 134 -5.22 -12.43 -10.46
N ALA A 135 -5.74 -11.24 -10.13
CA ALA A 135 -7.05 -11.14 -9.50
C ALA A 135 -8.16 -11.54 -10.48
N LYS A 136 -9.18 -12.22 -9.97
CA LYS A 136 -10.34 -12.70 -10.74
C LYS A 136 -11.63 -12.18 -10.12
N PRO A 137 -12.68 -11.94 -10.91
CA PRO A 137 -14.01 -11.66 -10.38
C PRO A 137 -14.47 -12.77 -9.42
N LEU A 138 -15.06 -12.39 -8.29
CA LEU A 138 -15.48 -13.34 -7.25
C LEU A 138 -16.74 -14.14 -7.63
N GLY A 139 -17.41 -13.78 -8.73
CA GLY A 139 -18.59 -14.49 -9.24
C GLY A 139 -19.90 -14.21 -8.51
N HIS A 140 -19.89 -13.34 -7.52
CA HIS A 140 -21.13 -12.89 -6.89
C HIS A 140 -21.82 -11.85 -7.79
N ASN A 141 -23.07 -12.07 -8.16
CA ASN A 141 -23.87 -11.12 -8.93
C ASN A 141 -24.37 -9.94 -8.06
N ARG A 142 -23.51 -9.41 -7.20
CA ARG A 142 -23.83 -8.23 -6.37
C ARG A 142 -23.42 -6.97 -7.10
N LYS A 143 -24.37 -6.08 -7.32
CA LYS A 143 -24.07 -4.72 -7.81
C LYS A 143 -23.57 -3.90 -6.61
N ILE A 144 -22.37 -3.39 -6.73
CA ILE A 144 -21.77 -2.49 -5.75
C ILE A 144 -21.61 -1.14 -6.45
N THR A 145 -22.22 -0.12 -5.90
CA THR A 145 -22.11 1.26 -6.41
C THR A 145 -21.79 2.17 -5.24
N PHE A 146 -20.76 2.97 -5.36
CA PHE A 146 -20.43 4.08 -4.47
C PHE A 146 -19.66 5.15 -5.24
N SER A 147 -19.75 6.40 -4.81
CA SER A 147 -19.16 7.57 -5.49
C SER A 147 -19.45 7.57 -7.00
N ASP A 148 -20.70 7.25 -7.39
CA ASP A 148 -21.24 7.21 -8.76
C ASP A 148 -20.59 6.17 -9.70
N PHE A 149 -19.71 5.29 -9.18
CA PHE A 149 -19.07 4.25 -9.97
C PHE A 149 -19.60 2.86 -9.61
N SER A 150 -19.68 2.01 -10.64
CA SER A 150 -19.92 0.56 -10.45
C SER A 150 -18.62 -0.18 -10.19
N TYR A 151 -18.71 -1.20 -9.33
CA TYR A 151 -17.55 -1.99 -8.89
C TYR A 151 -17.80 -3.49 -9.03
N THR A 152 -16.77 -4.19 -9.45
CA THR A 152 -16.69 -5.65 -9.48
C THR A 152 -15.88 -6.14 -8.27
N GLU A 153 -16.42 -7.10 -7.52
CA GLU A 153 -15.68 -7.80 -6.46
C GLU A 153 -14.59 -8.69 -7.09
N MET A 154 -13.36 -8.54 -6.63
CA MET A 154 -12.20 -9.27 -7.12
C MET A 154 -11.54 -10.04 -5.98
N VAL A 155 -11.01 -11.22 -6.28
CA VAL A 155 -10.18 -12.00 -5.38
C VAL A 155 -8.87 -12.36 -6.07
N LEU A 156 -7.77 -12.24 -5.33
CA LEU A 156 -6.46 -12.73 -5.71
C LEU A 156 -6.03 -13.79 -4.71
N GLU A 157 -5.84 -15.01 -5.18
CA GLU A 157 -5.24 -16.09 -4.39
C GLU A 157 -3.72 -15.98 -4.45
N ILE A 158 -3.09 -16.10 -3.28
CA ILE A 158 -1.64 -15.97 -3.11
C ILE A 158 -1.12 -17.08 -2.21
N GLU A 159 0.15 -17.44 -2.38
CA GLU A 159 0.86 -18.25 -1.38
C GLU A 159 1.60 -17.34 -0.40
N PRO A 160 1.53 -17.62 0.91
CA PRO A 160 2.36 -16.93 1.90
C PRO A 160 3.84 -17.00 1.53
N SER A 161 4.62 -16.01 1.93
CA SER A 161 6.07 -16.09 1.75
C SER A 161 6.67 -17.20 2.61
N ALA A 162 7.82 -17.74 2.18
CA ALA A 162 8.49 -18.82 2.93
C ALA A 162 8.88 -18.40 4.36
N ASP A 163 9.04 -17.10 4.58
CA ASP A 163 9.36 -16.46 5.86
C ASP A 163 8.16 -15.76 6.49
N ALA A 164 6.93 -16.19 6.15
CA ALA A 164 5.70 -15.65 6.72
C ALA A 164 5.72 -15.72 8.25
N ILE A 165 5.21 -14.67 8.90
CA ILE A 165 5.17 -14.58 10.35
C ILE A 165 4.11 -15.53 10.89
N THR A 166 4.52 -16.41 11.80
CA THR A 166 3.71 -17.41 12.48
C THR A 166 3.99 -17.38 13.98
N LEU A 167 3.26 -18.18 14.75
CA LEU A 167 3.54 -18.35 16.18
C LEU A 167 4.93 -18.97 16.47
N ASP A 168 5.50 -19.68 15.49
CA ASP A 168 6.83 -20.28 15.59
C ASP A 168 7.96 -19.34 15.13
N SER A 169 7.64 -18.12 14.71
CA SER A 169 8.63 -17.12 14.34
C SER A 169 9.42 -16.66 15.56
N ASP A 170 10.68 -16.26 15.34
CA ASP A 170 11.51 -15.66 16.39
C ASP A 170 10.73 -14.52 17.08
N PRO A 171 10.59 -14.53 18.42
CA PRO A 171 9.89 -13.48 19.15
C PRO A 171 10.38 -12.07 18.83
N TYR A 172 11.66 -11.89 18.55
CA TYR A 172 12.21 -10.60 18.12
C TYR A 172 11.66 -10.13 16.78
N VAL A 173 11.38 -11.03 15.84
CA VAL A 173 10.69 -10.67 14.58
C VAL A 173 9.29 -10.14 14.85
N ILE A 174 8.55 -10.81 15.74
CA ILE A 174 7.15 -10.46 16.04
C ILE A 174 7.04 -9.08 16.71
N ILE A 175 8.02 -8.70 17.56
CA ILE A 175 7.99 -7.43 18.29
C ILE A 175 8.57 -6.24 17.49
N ARG A 176 9.15 -6.47 16.32
CA ARG A 176 9.67 -5.40 15.46
C ARG A 176 8.55 -4.52 14.92
N PRO A 177 8.86 -3.28 14.55
CA PRO A 177 7.87 -2.40 13.93
C PRO A 177 7.20 -3.03 12.71
N GLU A 178 5.91 -2.81 12.57
CA GLU A 178 5.09 -3.33 11.49
C GLU A 178 5.70 -3.01 10.11
N GLY A 179 5.97 -4.06 9.33
CA GLY A 179 6.59 -3.95 8.01
C GLY A 179 8.12 -3.87 7.99
N ASP A 180 8.79 -3.84 9.16
CA ASP A 180 10.27 -3.84 9.27
C ASP A 180 10.81 -5.09 9.95
N TRP A 181 10.13 -6.20 9.78
CA TRP A 181 10.45 -7.46 10.46
C TRP A 181 11.87 -7.99 10.19
N ASP A 182 12.51 -7.58 9.09
CA ASP A 182 13.86 -8.03 8.71
C ASP A 182 14.96 -7.09 9.24
N ARG A 183 14.60 -6.04 9.99
CA ARG A 183 15.55 -5.08 10.55
C ARG A 183 15.49 -5.09 12.07
N PRO A 184 16.64 -5.24 12.77
CA PRO A 184 16.68 -5.10 14.21
C PRO A 184 16.06 -3.77 14.66
N GLY A 185 15.15 -3.83 15.62
CA GLY A 185 14.49 -2.67 16.22
C GLY A 185 15.09 -2.32 17.58
N VAL A 186 14.48 -1.34 18.25
CA VAL A 186 14.95 -0.87 19.57
C VAL A 186 14.91 -1.99 20.61
N LEU A 187 13.96 -2.91 20.53
CA LEU A 187 13.84 -4.01 21.49
C LEU A 187 14.87 -5.12 21.28
N ASP A 188 15.41 -5.28 20.07
CA ASP A 188 16.46 -6.26 19.79
C ASP A 188 17.74 -5.99 20.61
N ILE A 189 18.04 -4.73 20.91
CA ILE A 189 19.24 -4.32 21.67
C ILE A 189 18.97 -4.10 23.15
N SER A 190 17.74 -4.36 23.61
CA SER A 190 17.33 -4.08 24.99
C SER A 190 18.16 -4.85 26.04
N SER A 191 18.57 -6.07 25.74
CA SER A 191 19.40 -6.89 26.64
C SER A 191 20.83 -6.38 26.81
N GLY A 192 21.33 -5.58 25.86
CA GLY A 192 22.70 -5.02 25.89
C GLY A 192 22.83 -3.71 26.66
N ARG A 193 21.73 -3.09 27.08
CA ARG A 193 21.76 -1.84 27.85
C ARG A 193 21.80 -2.09 29.37
N ALA A 194 22.22 -1.09 30.13
CA ALA A 194 22.18 -1.13 31.59
C ALA A 194 20.75 -1.32 32.10
N VAL A 195 20.62 -2.00 33.23
CA VAL A 195 19.33 -2.20 33.92
C VAL A 195 18.79 -0.84 34.37
N THR A 196 17.54 -0.56 33.99
CA THR A 196 16.83 0.69 34.33
C THR A 196 15.65 0.46 35.28
N SER A 197 15.16 -0.78 35.36
CA SER A 197 14.01 -1.09 36.22
C SER A 197 14.41 -1.22 37.69
N PRO A 198 13.79 -0.47 38.61
CA PRO A 198 14.06 -0.61 40.06
C PRO A 198 13.64 -1.98 40.58
N LEU A 199 12.79 -2.72 39.88
CA LEU A 199 12.33 -4.07 40.26
C LEU A 199 13.44 -5.14 40.10
N ARG A 200 14.53 -4.84 39.39
CA ARG A 200 15.64 -5.77 39.18
C ARG A 200 16.85 -5.52 40.05
N THR A 201 16.81 -4.49 40.87
CA THR A 201 17.86 -4.13 41.82
C THR A 201 17.60 -4.60 43.25
N GLN A 202 16.61 -5.46 43.45
CA GLN A 202 16.30 -6.12 44.74
C GLN A 202 16.78 -7.56 44.76
#